data_7302adf878bd725dd8397b8e905d18d9
#
_entry.id   7302adf878bd725dd8397b8e905d18d9
#
_cell.length_a   1.000
_cell.length_b   1.000
_cell.length_c   1.000
_cell.angle_alpha   90.00
_cell.angle_beta   90.00
_cell.angle_gamma   90.00
#
_symmetry.space_group_name_H-M   'P 1'
#
loop_
_entity.id
_entity.type
_entity.pdbx_description
1 polymer ?
#
loop_
_entity_poly.entity_id
_entity_poly.type
_entity_poly.pdbx_seq_one_letter_code
_entity_poly.pdbx_strand_id
1 'polypeptide(L)'
;MSVLLIAEHNNKELKSFTLNAVTAASQIDTDLHALVIGNNCGDAAKAASELPLVKKVITVEAAHYENFLAENFSPVVTKLADNYSHIVCSANTFGKNLMPRVAAKLDTSQVSDIIKVESTDTFVRPIYAGNAFATVKSTDAKKCITIRPTSFEPCESSGGSAPIETAEAGEEFLLTKFVKREEVKSDRPELGTARIVVSGGRGMQSGDNFKLITSIADKLNAAIGASRAAVDAGYISNDHQVGQTGKVVVPDLYIAVGISGAIQHLAGMKESKVIVAINKDGEAPIFSVADYGLEADLFEALPQFLEELNKLNTIQK
;
A
#
# COMPACT_ATOMS: atom_id res chain seq x y z
N MET A 1 -20.92 5.68 -17.70
CA MET A 1 -19.52 5.25 -17.78
C MET A 1 -19.35 4.27 -16.64
N SER A 2 -18.57 3.20 -16.79
CA SER A 2 -18.39 2.23 -15.70
C SER A 2 -16.91 2.09 -15.35
N VAL A 3 -16.64 1.80 -14.07
CA VAL A 3 -15.29 1.60 -13.51
C VAL A 3 -15.10 0.12 -13.21
N LEU A 4 -14.00 -0.46 -13.67
CA LEU A 4 -13.54 -1.79 -13.28
C LEU A 4 -12.42 -1.65 -12.26
N LEU A 5 -12.69 -1.97 -11.01
CA LEU A 5 -11.70 -2.05 -9.94
C LEU A 5 -11.13 -3.46 -9.85
N ILE A 6 -9.84 -3.61 -10.03
CA ILE A 6 -9.14 -4.88 -9.79
C ILE A 6 -8.91 -4.97 -8.29
N ALA A 7 -9.67 -5.85 -7.64
CA ALA A 7 -9.60 -6.06 -6.20
C ALA A 7 -8.34 -6.86 -5.83
N GLU A 8 -7.59 -6.38 -4.85
CA GLU A 8 -6.46 -7.13 -4.29
C GLU A 8 -6.91 -8.00 -3.13
N HIS A 9 -6.47 -9.25 -3.13
CA HIS A 9 -6.83 -10.27 -2.15
C HIS A 9 -5.75 -11.34 -2.04
N ASN A 10 -5.92 -12.28 -1.12
CA ASN A 10 -5.04 -13.44 -0.94
C ASN A 10 -5.74 -14.78 -1.30
N ASN A 11 -6.69 -14.75 -2.21
CA ASN A 11 -7.66 -15.80 -2.57
C ASN A 11 -8.78 -16.06 -1.51
N LYS A 12 -8.63 -15.57 -0.30
CA LYS A 12 -9.62 -15.73 0.79
C LYS A 12 -10.20 -14.42 1.26
N GLU A 13 -9.33 -13.46 1.53
CA GLU A 13 -9.67 -12.18 2.13
C GLU A 13 -9.25 -11.03 1.22
N LEU A 14 -10.05 -9.99 1.16
CA LEU A 14 -9.66 -8.73 0.54
C LEU A 14 -8.52 -8.10 1.33
N LYS A 15 -7.56 -7.52 0.62
CA LYS A 15 -6.57 -6.65 1.25
C LYS A 15 -7.22 -5.33 1.64
N SER A 16 -6.84 -4.79 2.80
CA SER A 16 -7.39 -3.55 3.35
C SER A 16 -7.36 -2.38 2.36
N PHE A 17 -6.30 -2.26 1.57
CA PHE A 17 -6.16 -1.25 0.53
C PHE A 17 -7.24 -1.29 -0.57
N THR A 18 -7.89 -2.43 -0.76
CA THR A 18 -9.02 -2.52 -1.69
C THR A 18 -10.17 -1.62 -1.26
N LEU A 19 -10.43 -1.47 0.06
CA LEU A 19 -11.49 -0.59 0.56
C LEU A 19 -11.22 0.89 0.23
N ASN A 20 -9.95 1.32 0.35
CA ASN A 20 -9.54 2.67 -0.02
C ASN A 20 -9.68 2.91 -1.54
N ALA A 21 -9.31 1.90 -2.34
CA ALA A 21 -9.44 1.96 -3.79
C ALA A 21 -10.90 1.99 -4.24
N VAL A 22 -11.82 1.30 -3.53
CA VAL A 22 -13.27 1.37 -3.76
C VAL A 22 -13.79 2.79 -3.55
N THR A 23 -13.39 3.45 -2.45
CA THR A 23 -13.77 4.85 -2.20
C THR A 23 -13.29 5.77 -3.33
N ALA A 24 -12.03 5.68 -3.72
CA ALA A 24 -11.48 6.49 -4.80
C ALA A 24 -12.18 6.22 -6.15
N ALA A 25 -12.42 4.95 -6.47
CA ALA A 25 -13.06 4.54 -7.71
C ALA A 25 -14.52 5.02 -7.79
N SER A 26 -15.26 5.04 -6.66
CA SER A 26 -16.63 5.55 -6.59
C SER A 26 -16.75 7.06 -6.82
N GLN A 27 -15.65 7.82 -6.59
CA GLN A 27 -15.58 9.25 -6.92
C GLN A 27 -15.41 9.49 -8.44
N ILE A 28 -14.94 8.48 -9.20
CA ILE A 28 -14.85 8.54 -10.66
C ILE A 28 -16.23 8.30 -11.26
N ASP A 29 -16.88 7.19 -10.88
CA ASP A 29 -18.23 6.87 -11.32
C ASP A 29 -18.90 5.93 -10.29
N THR A 30 -20.19 6.08 -10.10
CA THR A 30 -20.99 5.25 -9.18
C THR A 30 -21.32 3.86 -9.75
N ASP A 31 -21.13 3.65 -11.05
CA ASP A 31 -21.23 2.33 -11.71
C ASP A 31 -19.90 1.59 -11.57
N LEU A 32 -19.61 1.16 -10.32
CA LEU A 32 -18.37 0.53 -9.91
C LEU A 32 -18.52 -0.98 -9.82
N HIS A 33 -17.73 -1.69 -10.61
CA HIS A 33 -17.64 -3.15 -10.60
C HIS A 33 -16.30 -3.61 -10.04
N ALA A 34 -16.31 -4.61 -9.16
CA ALA A 34 -15.09 -5.22 -8.62
C ALA A 34 -14.74 -6.49 -9.40
N LEU A 35 -13.49 -6.60 -9.82
CA LEU A 35 -12.94 -7.80 -10.48
C LEU A 35 -12.06 -8.55 -9.50
N VAL A 36 -12.42 -9.80 -9.23
CA VAL A 36 -11.71 -10.74 -8.36
C VAL A 36 -11.18 -11.89 -9.22
N ILE A 37 -9.86 -11.95 -9.41
CA ILE A 37 -9.18 -12.99 -10.20
C ILE A 37 -8.32 -13.84 -9.27
N GLY A 38 -8.54 -15.15 -9.19
CA GLY A 38 -7.79 -15.99 -8.28
C GLY A 38 -8.02 -17.49 -8.48
N ASN A 39 -7.59 -18.25 -7.50
CA ASN A 39 -7.86 -19.69 -7.39
C ASN A 39 -8.64 -19.94 -6.10
N ASN A 40 -9.85 -20.54 -6.21
CA ASN A 40 -10.74 -20.70 -5.07
C ASN A 40 -10.99 -19.37 -4.31
N CYS A 41 -11.28 -18.30 -5.05
CA CYS A 41 -11.41 -16.94 -4.52
C CYS A 41 -12.87 -16.54 -4.18
N GLY A 42 -13.76 -17.48 -4.02
CA GLY A 42 -15.18 -17.25 -3.70
C GLY A 42 -15.39 -16.44 -2.42
N ASP A 43 -14.60 -16.67 -1.37
CA ASP A 43 -14.68 -15.91 -0.12
C ASP A 43 -14.32 -14.43 -0.34
N ALA A 44 -13.25 -14.16 -1.10
CA ALA A 44 -12.86 -12.80 -1.47
C ALA A 44 -13.92 -12.11 -2.35
N ALA A 45 -14.53 -12.86 -3.28
CA ALA A 45 -15.61 -12.35 -4.12
C ALA A 45 -16.87 -12.01 -3.28
N LYS A 46 -17.19 -12.85 -2.29
CA LYS A 46 -18.27 -12.59 -1.34
C LYS A 46 -17.98 -11.31 -0.55
N ALA A 47 -16.79 -11.17 0.02
CA ALA A 47 -16.39 -9.97 0.74
C ALA A 47 -16.48 -8.72 -0.16
N ALA A 48 -16.06 -8.80 -1.42
CA ALA A 48 -16.21 -7.71 -2.38
C ALA A 48 -17.70 -7.36 -2.66
N SER A 49 -18.60 -8.34 -2.67
CA SER A 49 -20.03 -8.12 -2.90
C SER A 49 -20.74 -7.43 -1.73
N GLU A 50 -20.16 -7.53 -0.54
CA GLU A 50 -20.68 -6.90 0.68
C GLU A 50 -20.27 -5.42 0.81
N LEU A 51 -19.40 -4.91 -0.07
CA LEU A 51 -18.98 -3.50 -0.07
C LEU A 51 -20.10 -2.59 -0.62
N PRO A 52 -20.53 -1.55 0.13
CA PRO A 52 -21.74 -0.78 -0.21
C PRO A 52 -21.65 0.03 -1.51
N LEU A 53 -20.43 0.36 -1.95
CA LEU A 53 -20.20 1.15 -3.17
C LEU A 53 -20.05 0.29 -4.43
N VAL A 54 -19.92 -1.03 -4.28
CA VAL A 54 -19.79 -1.97 -5.40
C VAL A 54 -21.17 -2.34 -5.92
N LYS A 55 -21.36 -2.26 -7.24
CA LYS A 55 -22.64 -2.58 -7.91
C LYS A 55 -22.66 -3.99 -8.49
N LYS A 56 -21.49 -4.53 -8.81
CA LYS A 56 -21.33 -5.87 -9.35
C LYS A 56 -19.93 -6.40 -9.04
N VAL A 57 -19.84 -7.71 -8.79
CA VAL A 57 -18.56 -8.42 -8.68
C VAL A 57 -18.43 -9.36 -9.86
N ILE A 58 -17.29 -9.36 -10.51
CA ILE A 58 -16.91 -10.29 -11.55
C ILE A 58 -15.81 -11.19 -10.99
N THR A 59 -16.05 -12.50 -11.00
CA THR A 59 -15.07 -13.51 -10.60
C THR A 59 -14.48 -14.21 -11.81
N VAL A 60 -13.17 -14.44 -11.78
CA VAL A 60 -12.46 -15.25 -12.76
C VAL A 60 -11.56 -16.22 -12.01
N GLU A 61 -11.86 -17.51 -12.13
CA GLU A 61 -11.16 -18.54 -11.36
C GLU A 61 -10.42 -19.54 -12.26
N ALA A 62 -9.13 -19.75 -11.96
CA ALA A 62 -8.34 -20.85 -12.51
C ALA A 62 -7.09 -21.10 -11.63
N ALA A 63 -6.53 -22.30 -11.69
CA ALA A 63 -5.36 -22.69 -10.90
C ALA A 63 -4.14 -21.78 -11.15
N HIS A 64 -3.92 -21.34 -12.39
CA HIS A 64 -2.79 -20.49 -12.77
C HIS A 64 -2.89 -19.03 -12.24
N TYR A 65 -4.02 -18.64 -11.62
CA TYR A 65 -4.16 -17.34 -10.96
C TYR A 65 -3.78 -17.35 -9.48
N GLU A 66 -3.50 -18.51 -8.90
CA GLU A 66 -3.22 -18.67 -7.47
C GLU A 66 -2.14 -17.72 -6.94
N ASN A 67 -1.10 -17.47 -7.74
CA ASN A 67 0.07 -16.70 -7.33
C ASN A 67 0.12 -15.27 -7.88
N PHE A 68 -0.98 -14.77 -8.44
CA PHE A 68 -1.16 -13.37 -8.86
C PHE A 68 -0.12 -12.87 -9.89
N LEU A 69 0.33 -13.74 -10.80
CA LEU A 69 1.23 -13.34 -11.88
C LEU A 69 0.54 -12.35 -12.82
N ALA A 70 1.12 -11.17 -13.00
CA ALA A 70 0.56 -10.11 -13.84
C ALA A 70 0.42 -10.56 -15.32
N GLU A 71 1.25 -11.50 -15.76
CA GLU A 71 1.21 -12.11 -17.08
C GLU A 71 -0.12 -12.85 -17.31
N ASN A 72 -0.62 -13.55 -16.29
CA ASN A 72 -1.88 -14.28 -16.35
C ASN A 72 -3.08 -13.35 -16.18
N PHE A 73 -2.95 -12.30 -15.36
CA PHE A 73 -4.04 -11.38 -15.07
C PHE A 73 -4.31 -10.41 -16.21
N SER A 74 -3.25 -9.87 -16.83
CA SER A 74 -3.40 -8.81 -17.82
C SER A 74 -4.27 -9.17 -19.03
N PRO A 75 -4.27 -10.41 -19.60
CA PRO A 75 -5.17 -10.78 -20.68
C PRO A 75 -6.65 -10.73 -20.29
N VAL A 76 -6.97 -11.19 -19.07
CA VAL A 76 -8.35 -11.18 -18.54
C VAL A 76 -8.84 -9.73 -18.37
N VAL A 77 -8.02 -8.90 -17.69
CA VAL A 77 -8.34 -7.49 -17.49
C VAL A 77 -8.55 -6.78 -18.83
N THR A 78 -7.68 -7.04 -19.81
CA THR A 78 -7.76 -6.41 -21.14
C THR A 78 -9.03 -6.84 -21.89
N LYS A 79 -9.41 -8.12 -21.82
CA LYS A 79 -10.65 -8.65 -22.43
C LYS A 79 -11.90 -8.00 -21.83
N LEU A 80 -11.93 -7.83 -20.51
CA LEU A 80 -13.06 -7.22 -19.80
C LEU A 80 -13.11 -5.70 -20.00
N ALA A 81 -11.97 -5.04 -20.19
CA ALA A 81 -11.83 -3.60 -20.33
C ALA A 81 -12.66 -3.00 -21.49
N ASP A 82 -13.11 -3.81 -22.46
CA ASP A 82 -13.95 -3.32 -23.56
C ASP A 82 -15.28 -2.74 -23.07
N ASN A 83 -15.77 -3.19 -21.93
CA ASN A 83 -17.02 -2.74 -21.33
C ASN A 83 -16.85 -1.58 -20.33
N TYR A 84 -15.62 -1.09 -20.14
CA TYR A 84 -15.30 -0.10 -19.12
C TYR A 84 -14.55 1.09 -19.68
N SER A 85 -14.83 2.27 -19.12
CA SER A 85 -14.09 3.49 -19.41
C SER A 85 -12.87 3.68 -18.51
N HIS A 86 -12.89 3.07 -17.32
CA HIS A 86 -11.82 3.18 -16.34
C HIS A 86 -11.45 1.79 -15.81
N ILE A 87 -10.15 1.53 -15.74
CA ILE A 87 -9.56 0.35 -15.11
C ILE A 87 -8.69 0.84 -13.98
N VAL A 88 -9.00 0.47 -12.74
CA VAL A 88 -8.34 0.99 -11.56
C VAL A 88 -7.84 -0.11 -10.64
N CYS A 89 -6.74 0.12 -9.92
CA CYS A 89 -6.27 -0.71 -8.82
C CYS A 89 -5.46 0.13 -7.82
N SER A 90 -5.14 -0.45 -6.67
CA SER A 90 -4.25 0.18 -5.69
C SER A 90 -2.82 0.35 -6.21
N ALA A 91 -2.16 1.47 -5.87
CA ALA A 91 -0.77 1.77 -6.26
C ALA A 91 0.25 1.10 -5.32
N ASN A 92 0.05 -0.17 -4.98
CA ASN A 92 0.99 -1.02 -4.27
C ASN A 92 1.81 -1.90 -5.23
N THR A 93 2.60 -2.84 -4.73
CA THR A 93 3.45 -3.71 -5.55
C THR A 93 2.67 -4.53 -6.57
N PHE A 94 1.46 -5.02 -6.21
CA PHE A 94 0.59 -5.74 -7.12
C PHE A 94 0.11 -4.85 -8.27
N GLY A 95 -0.49 -3.70 -7.97
CA GLY A 95 -1.01 -2.79 -8.98
C GLY A 95 0.08 -2.16 -9.84
N LYS A 96 1.24 -1.82 -9.24
CA LYS A 96 2.41 -1.29 -9.96
C LYS A 96 3.03 -2.31 -10.93
N ASN A 97 2.86 -3.61 -10.67
CA ASN A 97 3.26 -4.68 -11.59
C ASN A 97 2.22 -4.92 -12.70
N LEU A 98 0.93 -4.93 -12.35
CA LEU A 98 -0.15 -5.29 -13.27
C LEU A 98 -0.55 -4.15 -14.21
N MET A 99 -0.82 -2.96 -13.67
CA MET A 99 -1.45 -1.87 -14.44
C MET A 99 -0.63 -1.37 -15.63
N PRO A 100 0.70 -1.22 -15.57
CA PRO A 100 1.48 -0.82 -16.75
C PRO A 100 1.36 -1.82 -17.90
N ARG A 101 1.26 -3.11 -17.59
CA ARG A 101 1.06 -4.17 -18.57
C ARG A 101 -0.34 -4.10 -19.21
N VAL A 102 -1.37 -3.80 -18.41
CA VAL A 102 -2.73 -3.59 -18.89
C VAL A 102 -2.80 -2.36 -19.80
N ALA A 103 -2.23 -1.23 -19.36
CA ALA A 103 -2.21 0.01 -20.11
C ALA A 103 -1.51 -0.16 -21.46
N ALA A 104 -0.35 -0.83 -21.50
CA ALA A 104 0.37 -1.12 -22.74
C ALA A 104 -0.43 -2.01 -23.70
N LYS A 105 -1.18 -3.00 -23.18
CA LYS A 105 -2.04 -3.86 -24.02
C LYS A 105 -3.28 -3.13 -24.57
N LEU A 106 -3.76 -2.11 -23.87
CA LEU A 106 -4.89 -1.28 -24.29
C LEU A 106 -4.45 -0.06 -25.13
N ASP A 107 -3.14 0.09 -25.38
CA ASP A 107 -2.55 1.24 -26.08
C ASP A 107 -3.01 2.58 -25.47
N THR A 108 -2.94 2.69 -24.15
CA THR A 108 -3.39 3.86 -23.40
C THR A 108 -2.35 4.31 -22.37
N SER A 109 -2.38 5.58 -21.99
CA SER A 109 -1.52 6.12 -20.96
C SER A 109 -1.99 5.69 -19.57
N GLN A 110 -1.04 5.40 -18.67
CA GLN A 110 -1.36 5.15 -17.27
C GLN A 110 -1.26 6.44 -16.45
N VAL A 111 -2.30 6.76 -15.68
CA VAL A 111 -2.23 7.78 -14.63
C VAL A 111 -1.88 7.10 -13.31
N SER A 112 -0.63 7.26 -12.87
CA SER A 112 -0.08 6.51 -11.73
C SER A 112 -0.24 7.27 -10.43
N ASP A 113 -0.61 6.51 -9.37
CA ASP A 113 -0.47 6.92 -7.97
C ASP A 113 -1.28 8.18 -7.64
N ILE A 114 -2.56 8.22 -8.09
CA ILE A 114 -3.42 9.38 -7.84
C ILE A 114 -3.75 9.52 -6.34
N ILE A 115 -3.84 10.78 -5.90
CA ILE A 115 -4.17 11.14 -4.51
C ILE A 115 -5.53 11.88 -4.42
N LYS A 116 -6.09 12.28 -5.55
CA LYS A 116 -7.40 12.95 -5.61
C LYS A 116 -8.03 12.75 -6.99
N VAL A 117 -9.35 12.62 -6.98
CA VAL A 117 -10.20 12.64 -8.17
C VAL A 117 -10.83 14.02 -8.27
N GLU A 118 -10.56 14.76 -9.35
CA GLU A 118 -11.19 16.07 -9.61
C GLU A 118 -12.42 15.92 -10.52
N SER A 119 -12.35 14.99 -11.46
CA SER A 119 -13.45 14.62 -12.36
C SER A 119 -13.21 13.23 -12.95
N THR A 120 -14.08 12.77 -13.82
CA THR A 120 -13.95 11.47 -14.49
C THR A 120 -12.69 11.36 -15.38
N ASP A 121 -12.06 12.45 -15.75
CA ASP A 121 -10.87 12.47 -16.61
C ASP A 121 -9.66 13.24 -16.02
N THR A 122 -9.83 13.84 -14.84
CA THR A 122 -8.83 14.74 -14.24
C THR A 122 -8.49 14.29 -12.83
N PHE A 123 -7.20 14.11 -12.58
CA PHE A 123 -6.66 13.50 -11.35
C PHE A 123 -5.47 14.28 -10.83
N VAL A 124 -5.28 14.29 -9.51
CA VAL A 124 -4.07 14.85 -8.89
C VAL A 124 -3.14 13.72 -8.49
N ARG A 125 -1.86 13.87 -8.81
CA ARG A 125 -0.81 12.91 -8.44
C ARG A 125 0.46 13.60 -7.96
N PRO A 126 1.22 13.00 -7.04
CA PRO A 126 2.52 13.53 -6.65
C PRO A 126 3.57 13.26 -7.74
N ILE A 127 4.48 14.22 -7.86
CA ILE A 127 5.69 14.14 -8.70
C ILE A 127 6.89 14.60 -7.89
N TYR A 128 8.12 14.38 -8.36
CA TYR A 128 9.36 14.71 -7.64
C TYR A 128 9.38 14.20 -6.20
N ALA A 129 9.07 12.91 -6.02
CA ALA A 129 8.99 12.25 -4.71
C ALA A 129 8.00 12.95 -3.73
N GLY A 130 6.93 13.53 -4.25
CA GLY A 130 5.90 14.21 -3.47
C GLY A 130 6.22 15.68 -3.12
N ASN A 131 7.28 16.27 -3.67
CA ASN A 131 7.57 17.69 -3.47
C ASN A 131 6.69 18.62 -4.33
N ALA A 132 6.00 18.06 -5.33
CA ALA A 132 5.04 18.77 -6.15
C ALA A 132 3.85 17.88 -6.48
N PHE A 133 2.71 18.49 -6.77
CA PHE A 133 1.50 17.83 -7.20
C PHE A 133 1.15 18.28 -8.62
N ALA A 134 0.89 17.30 -9.48
CA ALA A 134 0.45 17.56 -10.85
C ALA A 134 -1.05 17.23 -10.97
N THR A 135 -1.83 18.16 -11.50
CA THR A 135 -3.17 17.87 -11.97
C THR A 135 -3.07 17.41 -13.44
N VAL A 136 -3.48 16.17 -13.68
CA VAL A 136 -3.34 15.51 -14.99
C VAL A 136 -4.73 15.23 -15.54
N LYS A 137 -4.97 15.64 -16.79
CA LYS A 137 -6.16 15.29 -17.56
C LYS A 137 -5.81 14.22 -18.59
N SER A 138 -6.49 13.07 -18.54
CA SER A 138 -6.37 12.01 -19.54
C SER A 138 -7.41 12.22 -20.64
N THR A 139 -6.95 12.28 -21.88
CA THR A 139 -7.82 12.38 -23.09
C THR A 139 -8.09 11.01 -23.70
N ASP A 140 -7.49 9.95 -23.19
CA ASP A 140 -7.66 8.58 -23.68
C ASP A 140 -9.11 8.11 -23.49
N ALA A 141 -9.61 7.31 -24.42
CA ALA A 141 -10.96 6.74 -24.34
C ALA A 141 -11.10 5.79 -23.12
N LYS A 142 -10.07 5.00 -22.86
CA LYS A 142 -9.94 4.13 -21.67
C LYS A 142 -8.86 4.69 -20.75
N LYS A 143 -9.09 4.72 -19.46
CA LYS A 143 -8.16 5.26 -18.46
C LYS A 143 -7.68 4.17 -17.53
N CYS A 144 -6.38 3.93 -17.55
CA CYS A 144 -5.70 3.01 -16.62
C CYS A 144 -5.12 3.82 -15.47
N ILE A 145 -5.57 3.54 -14.22
CA ILE A 145 -5.27 4.37 -13.06
C ILE A 145 -4.80 3.51 -11.90
N THR A 146 -3.71 3.92 -11.26
CA THR A 146 -3.38 3.38 -9.93
C THR A 146 -3.64 4.42 -8.85
N ILE A 147 -4.25 3.99 -7.75
CA ILE A 147 -4.76 4.81 -6.66
C ILE A 147 -3.81 4.67 -5.47
N ARG A 148 -3.35 5.78 -4.89
CA ARG A 148 -2.62 5.77 -3.61
C ARG A 148 -3.59 5.48 -2.47
N PRO A 149 -3.56 4.31 -1.83
CA PRO A 149 -4.58 3.95 -0.84
C PRO A 149 -4.61 4.91 0.35
N THR A 150 -3.44 5.34 0.81
CA THR A 150 -3.29 6.21 1.98
C THR A 150 -3.88 7.61 1.81
N SER A 151 -4.30 8.00 0.60
CA SER A 151 -4.90 9.30 0.32
C SER A 151 -6.43 9.28 0.29
N PHE A 152 -7.04 8.12 0.51
CA PHE A 152 -8.49 7.95 0.52
C PHE A 152 -8.91 7.17 1.76
N GLU A 153 -10.00 7.58 2.39
CA GLU A 153 -10.56 6.82 3.51
C GLU A 153 -11.10 5.47 3.03
N PRO A 154 -10.97 4.39 3.82
CA PRO A 154 -11.55 3.11 3.45
C PRO A 154 -13.07 3.19 3.47
N CYS A 155 -13.74 2.53 2.54
CA CYS A 155 -15.19 2.34 2.63
C CYS A 155 -15.53 1.33 3.73
N GLU A 156 -16.82 1.31 4.14
CA GLU A 156 -17.32 0.27 5.04
C GLU A 156 -17.12 -1.12 4.42
N SER A 157 -16.73 -2.09 5.25
CA SER A 157 -16.45 -3.46 4.81
C SER A 157 -17.71 -4.32 4.59
N SER A 158 -18.89 -3.79 4.93
CA SER A 158 -20.17 -4.48 4.84
C SER A 158 -21.32 -3.50 4.59
N GLY A 159 -22.50 -4.04 4.23
CA GLY A 159 -23.70 -3.23 3.96
C GLY A 159 -24.12 -3.25 2.49
N GLY A 160 -23.29 -3.81 1.60
CA GLY A 160 -23.64 -4.06 0.20
C GLY A 160 -24.22 -5.47 -0.03
N SER A 161 -24.71 -5.70 -1.24
CA SER A 161 -25.24 -7.00 -1.70
C SER A 161 -25.16 -7.11 -3.22
N ALA A 162 -23.99 -6.77 -3.78
CA ALA A 162 -23.77 -6.78 -5.21
C ALA A 162 -23.85 -8.20 -5.80
N PRO A 163 -24.48 -8.40 -6.97
CA PRO A 163 -24.47 -9.69 -7.63
C PRO A 163 -23.06 -10.11 -8.03
N ILE A 164 -22.80 -11.42 -7.93
CA ILE A 164 -21.51 -12.02 -8.36
C ILE A 164 -21.76 -12.74 -9.67
N GLU A 165 -21.02 -12.35 -10.71
CA GLU A 165 -21.03 -12.98 -12.03
C GLU A 165 -19.69 -13.65 -12.27
N THR A 166 -19.68 -14.83 -12.89
CA THR A 166 -18.47 -15.52 -13.29
C THR A 166 -18.14 -15.20 -14.73
N ALA A 167 -16.91 -14.80 -15.00
CA ALA A 167 -16.38 -14.66 -16.35
C ALA A 167 -15.37 -15.76 -16.67
N GLU A 168 -15.17 -15.98 -17.96
CA GLU A 168 -14.28 -17.01 -18.48
C GLU A 168 -12.81 -16.72 -18.16
N ALA A 169 -12.10 -17.75 -17.69
CA ALA A 169 -10.67 -17.68 -17.49
C ALA A 169 -9.91 -17.53 -18.83
N GLY A 170 -8.81 -16.81 -18.80
CA GLY A 170 -7.85 -16.78 -19.91
C GLY A 170 -6.93 -17.98 -19.91
N GLU A 171 -6.15 -18.13 -20.96
CA GLU A 171 -5.10 -19.13 -21.04
C GLU A 171 -3.93 -18.81 -20.09
N GLU A 172 -3.26 -19.86 -19.60
CA GLU A 172 -2.05 -19.73 -18.80
C GLU A 172 -0.89 -19.19 -19.64
N PHE A 173 -0.16 -18.21 -19.09
CA PHE A 173 1.07 -17.69 -19.72
C PHE A 173 2.26 -18.58 -19.38
N LEU A 174 2.75 -19.34 -20.37
CA LEU A 174 3.72 -20.42 -20.16
C LEU A 174 5.19 -19.96 -20.09
N LEU A 175 5.51 -18.68 -20.41
CA LEU A 175 6.89 -18.17 -20.41
C LEU A 175 7.40 -17.76 -19.03
N THR A 176 6.51 -17.63 -18.05
CA THR A 176 6.85 -17.36 -16.64
C THR A 176 6.20 -18.40 -15.75
N LYS A 177 6.87 -18.70 -14.64
CA LYS A 177 6.31 -19.57 -13.61
C LYS A 177 6.62 -19.02 -12.22
N PHE A 178 5.69 -19.21 -11.31
CA PHE A 178 5.93 -18.96 -9.90
C PHE A 178 6.93 -19.99 -9.36
N VAL A 179 7.94 -19.52 -8.62
CA VAL A 179 8.95 -20.38 -8.00
C VAL A 179 8.70 -20.51 -6.51
N LYS A 180 8.68 -19.38 -5.81
CA LYS A 180 8.40 -19.32 -4.36
C LYS A 180 8.05 -17.90 -3.94
N ARG A 181 7.39 -17.79 -2.79
CA ARG A 181 7.17 -16.56 -2.06
C ARG A 181 7.71 -16.74 -0.64
N GLU A 182 8.47 -15.78 -0.19
CA GLU A 182 8.91 -15.70 1.19
C GLU A 182 8.14 -14.57 1.86
N GLU A 183 7.26 -14.90 2.79
CA GLU A 183 6.46 -13.94 3.54
C GLU A 183 6.87 -14.00 5.01
N VAL A 184 7.13 -12.84 5.60
CA VAL A 184 7.32 -12.74 7.04
C VAL A 184 5.95 -12.72 7.69
N LYS A 185 5.55 -13.82 8.32
CA LYS A 185 4.36 -13.84 9.16
C LYS A 185 4.64 -13.04 10.42
N SER A 186 3.83 -12.04 10.67
CA SER A 186 3.91 -11.21 11.87
C SER A 186 2.51 -11.05 12.46
N ASP A 187 2.40 -11.17 13.77
CA ASP A 187 1.16 -10.86 14.50
C ASP A 187 0.98 -9.34 14.70
N ARG A 188 1.93 -8.53 14.20
CA ARG A 188 1.86 -7.06 14.27
C ARG A 188 0.95 -6.50 13.17
N PRO A 189 0.43 -5.27 13.37
CA PRO A 189 -0.29 -4.55 12.32
C PRO A 189 0.50 -4.50 11.01
N GLU A 190 -0.18 -4.60 9.90
CA GLU A 190 0.43 -4.48 8.56
C GLU A 190 0.99 -3.07 8.37
N LEU A 191 2.25 -2.96 7.93
CA LEU A 191 2.99 -1.70 7.84
C LEU A 191 2.24 -0.60 7.07
N GLY A 192 1.53 -0.97 6.00
CA GLY A 192 0.82 0.00 5.16
C GLY A 192 -0.46 0.57 5.78
N THR A 193 -1.02 -0.07 6.83
CA THR A 193 -2.28 0.32 7.47
C THR A 193 -2.15 0.58 8.96
N ALA A 194 -0.95 0.40 9.51
CA ALA A 194 -0.70 0.59 10.94
C ALA A 194 -0.89 2.05 11.35
N ARG A 195 -1.55 2.25 12.49
CA ARG A 195 -1.71 3.58 13.09
C ARG A 195 -0.43 4.13 13.71
N ILE A 196 0.47 3.24 14.13
CA ILE A 196 1.77 3.59 14.71
C ILE A 196 2.84 2.80 13.96
N VAL A 197 3.91 3.47 13.56
CA VAL A 197 5.08 2.86 12.92
C VAL A 197 6.34 3.27 13.67
N VAL A 198 7.17 2.28 14.04
CA VAL A 198 8.51 2.51 14.58
C VAL A 198 9.52 2.03 13.53
N SER A 199 10.35 2.92 13.01
CA SER A 199 11.20 2.66 11.86
C SER A 199 12.67 2.83 12.19
N GLY A 200 13.48 1.80 11.83
CA GLY A 200 14.93 1.82 12.02
C GLY A 200 15.70 2.17 10.75
N GLY A 201 16.70 3.05 10.88
CA GLY A 201 17.62 3.39 9.79
C GLY A 201 18.93 2.63 9.85
N ARG A 202 19.87 3.02 8.95
CA ARG A 202 21.24 2.50 8.97
C ARG A 202 21.98 2.81 10.29
N GLY A 203 21.52 3.83 11.03
CA GLY A 203 22.03 4.17 12.37
C GLY A 203 21.87 3.05 13.40
N MET A 204 20.99 2.07 13.15
CA MET A 204 20.86 0.85 13.98
C MET A 204 22.09 -0.05 13.93
N GLN A 205 23.01 0.12 12.95
CA GLN A 205 24.30 -0.55 12.80
C GLN A 205 24.23 -2.05 12.51
N SER A 206 23.25 -2.79 13.02
CA SER A 206 23.11 -4.23 12.79
C SER A 206 21.65 -4.69 12.89
N GLY A 207 21.36 -5.88 12.37
CA GLY A 207 20.05 -6.55 12.51
C GLY A 207 19.73 -6.90 13.98
N ASP A 208 20.73 -7.24 14.78
CA ASP A 208 20.53 -7.56 16.20
C ASP A 208 19.99 -6.37 16.99
N ASN A 209 20.37 -5.16 16.62
CA ASN A 209 19.92 -3.93 17.28
C ASN A 209 18.47 -3.57 16.96
N PHE A 210 17.87 -4.17 15.92
CA PHE A 210 16.44 -4.04 15.65
C PHE A 210 15.57 -4.61 16.76
N LYS A 211 16.14 -5.40 17.72
CA LYS A 211 15.45 -5.81 18.93
C LYS A 211 14.97 -4.61 19.78
N LEU A 212 15.69 -3.49 19.76
CA LEU A 212 15.26 -2.25 20.43
C LEU A 212 14.00 -1.68 19.79
N ILE A 213 13.96 -1.62 18.46
CA ILE A 213 12.77 -1.21 17.69
C ILE A 213 11.61 -2.16 18.00
N THR A 214 11.87 -3.47 17.97
CA THR A 214 10.89 -4.51 18.27
C THR A 214 10.26 -4.31 19.64
N SER A 215 11.07 -4.07 20.68
CA SER A 215 10.57 -3.90 22.05
C SER A 215 9.64 -2.67 22.19
N ILE A 216 9.95 -1.58 21.50
CA ILE A 216 9.10 -0.37 21.49
C ILE A 216 7.83 -0.64 20.68
N ALA A 217 7.96 -1.28 19.50
CA ALA A 217 6.82 -1.61 18.65
C ALA A 217 5.81 -2.52 19.37
N ASP A 218 6.28 -3.51 20.14
CA ASP A 218 5.43 -4.38 20.94
C ASP A 218 4.64 -3.62 22.01
N LYS A 219 5.27 -2.65 22.67
CA LYS A 219 4.60 -1.81 23.68
C LYS A 219 3.54 -0.90 23.10
N LEU A 220 3.77 -0.40 21.89
CA LEU A 220 2.87 0.52 21.21
C LEU A 220 1.86 -0.17 20.29
N ASN A 221 1.90 -1.50 20.17
CA ASN A 221 1.18 -2.26 19.14
C ASN A 221 1.41 -1.66 17.75
N ALA A 222 2.68 -1.38 17.43
CA ALA A 222 3.11 -0.69 16.25
C ALA A 222 3.64 -1.65 15.17
N ALA A 223 3.55 -1.24 13.91
CA ALA A 223 4.29 -1.88 12.84
C ALA A 223 5.78 -1.47 12.87
N ILE A 224 6.64 -2.34 12.35
CA ILE A 224 8.06 -2.07 12.20
C ILE A 224 8.34 -1.64 10.77
N GLY A 225 8.94 -0.45 10.62
CA GLY A 225 9.45 0.06 9.36
C GLY A 225 10.98 0.05 9.31
N ALA A 226 11.53 0.26 8.12
CA ALA A 226 12.96 0.43 7.93
C ALA A 226 13.28 1.34 6.74
N SER A 227 14.45 1.99 6.81
CA SER A 227 14.98 2.68 5.64
C SER A 227 15.53 1.67 4.62
N ARG A 228 15.56 2.05 3.33
CA ARG A 228 16.21 1.24 2.29
C ARG A 228 17.65 0.88 2.66
N ALA A 229 18.40 1.81 3.23
CA ALA A 229 19.79 1.57 3.61
C ALA A 229 19.94 0.48 4.71
N ALA A 230 18.96 0.33 5.60
CA ALA A 230 18.95 -0.74 6.59
C ALA A 230 18.59 -2.09 5.95
N VAL A 231 17.67 -2.10 4.99
CA VAL A 231 17.29 -3.29 4.22
C VAL A 231 18.45 -3.75 3.33
N ASP A 232 19.06 -2.85 2.56
CA ASP A 232 20.20 -3.15 1.69
C ASP A 232 21.41 -3.68 2.49
N ALA A 233 21.57 -3.23 3.76
CA ALA A 233 22.58 -3.74 4.68
C ALA A 233 22.21 -5.10 5.31
N GLY A 234 21.04 -5.65 5.02
CA GLY A 234 20.59 -6.95 5.54
C GLY A 234 20.15 -6.93 7.01
N TYR A 235 19.86 -5.75 7.59
CA TYR A 235 19.43 -5.66 8.99
C TYR A 235 18.01 -6.16 9.21
N ILE A 236 17.17 -6.03 8.20
CA ILE A 236 15.77 -6.45 8.22
C ILE A 236 15.29 -6.75 6.80
N SER A 237 14.21 -7.53 6.67
CA SER A 237 13.66 -7.92 5.36
C SER A 237 13.08 -6.72 4.61
N ASN A 238 13.05 -6.82 3.26
CA ASN A 238 12.50 -5.81 2.36
C ASN A 238 11.01 -5.49 2.62
N ASP A 239 10.25 -6.38 3.23
CA ASP A 239 8.83 -6.18 3.56
C ASP A 239 8.61 -5.01 4.53
N HIS A 240 9.65 -4.62 5.27
CA HIS A 240 9.66 -3.50 6.20
C HIS A 240 10.09 -2.17 5.57
N GLN A 241 10.48 -2.16 4.29
CA GLN A 241 11.00 -0.95 3.66
C GLN A 241 9.91 0.13 3.53
N VAL A 242 10.19 1.31 4.09
CA VAL A 242 9.39 2.53 3.93
C VAL A 242 10.12 3.48 2.98
N GLY A 243 9.40 4.02 2.00
CA GLY A 243 9.95 4.98 1.05
C GLY A 243 9.34 4.87 -0.34
N GLN A 244 9.89 5.63 -1.28
CA GLN A 244 9.43 5.71 -2.67
C GLN A 244 9.37 4.35 -3.38
N THR A 245 10.35 3.49 -3.12
CA THR A 245 10.45 2.13 -3.70
C THR A 245 9.96 1.03 -2.75
N GLY A 246 9.61 1.40 -1.54
CA GLY A 246 9.00 0.52 -0.53
C GLY A 246 7.52 0.81 -0.35
N LYS A 247 7.05 0.66 0.89
CA LYS A 247 5.69 1.00 1.28
C LYS A 247 5.59 2.50 1.59
N VAL A 248 4.49 3.12 1.15
CA VAL A 248 4.09 4.45 1.59
C VAL A 248 3.15 4.28 2.77
N VAL A 249 3.44 4.97 3.86
CA VAL A 249 2.70 4.88 5.13
C VAL A 249 2.24 6.28 5.57
N VAL A 250 1.06 6.35 6.20
CA VAL A 250 0.50 7.58 6.77
C VAL A 250 -0.09 7.25 8.16
N PRO A 251 0.76 6.86 9.12
CA PRO A 251 0.31 6.55 10.48
C PRO A 251 -0.07 7.81 11.24
N ASP A 252 -0.79 7.63 12.35
CA ASP A 252 -1.01 8.69 13.34
C ASP A 252 0.32 9.10 14.02
N LEU A 253 1.25 8.14 14.19
CA LEU A 253 2.57 8.36 14.78
C LEU A 253 3.64 7.57 14.02
N TYR A 254 4.66 8.28 13.53
CA TYR A 254 5.86 7.71 12.92
C TYR A 254 7.10 8.02 13.77
N ILE A 255 7.76 7.01 14.29
CA ILE A 255 8.99 7.16 15.07
C ILE A 255 10.18 6.74 14.20
N ALA A 256 11.00 7.72 13.78
CA ALA A 256 12.16 7.54 12.93
C ALA A 256 13.43 7.44 13.79
N VAL A 257 14.08 6.28 13.83
CA VAL A 257 15.24 6.01 14.68
C VAL A 257 16.48 5.76 13.82
N GLY A 258 17.49 6.62 13.95
CA GLY A 258 18.73 6.50 13.20
C GLY A 258 18.56 6.57 11.67
N ILE A 259 17.53 7.31 11.22
CA ILE A 259 17.18 7.54 9.82
C ILE A 259 17.70 8.94 9.42
N SER A 260 18.40 9.04 8.30
CA SER A 260 18.95 10.32 7.83
C SER A 260 17.89 11.27 7.26
N GLY A 261 16.78 10.76 6.74
CA GLY A 261 15.78 11.59 6.08
C GLY A 261 16.10 11.87 4.60
N ALA A 262 16.70 10.91 3.90
CA ALA A 262 16.85 11.01 2.46
C ALA A 262 15.48 11.17 1.78
N ILE A 263 15.41 11.97 0.70
CA ILE A 263 14.15 12.33 0.02
C ILE A 263 13.31 11.11 -0.38
N GLN A 264 13.95 9.99 -0.72
CA GLN A 264 13.28 8.73 -1.07
C GLN A 264 12.58 8.10 0.14
N HIS A 265 13.13 8.26 1.36
CA HIS A 265 12.48 7.81 2.58
C HIS A 265 11.34 8.73 2.96
N LEU A 266 11.58 10.04 2.93
CA LEU A 266 10.57 11.05 3.22
C LEU A 266 9.33 10.89 2.33
N ALA A 267 9.50 10.57 1.06
CA ALA A 267 8.39 10.31 0.13
C ALA A 267 7.46 9.19 0.59
N GLY A 268 7.92 8.32 1.49
CA GLY A 268 7.13 7.20 2.03
C GLY A 268 6.49 7.46 3.40
N MET A 269 6.82 8.58 4.11
CA MET A 269 6.32 8.75 5.48
C MET A 269 6.01 10.20 5.88
N LYS A 270 6.34 11.19 5.08
CA LYS A 270 6.18 12.61 5.44
C LYS A 270 4.74 13.07 5.67
N GLU A 271 3.76 12.33 5.16
CA GLU A 271 2.34 12.59 5.36
C GLU A 271 1.81 11.99 6.68
N SER A 272 2.67 11.42 7.53
CA SER A 272 2.31 10.96 8.88
C SER A 272 1.80 12.13 9.72
N LYS A 273 0.80 11.90 10.61
CA LYS A 273 0.20 12.99 11.38
C LYS A 273 1.18 13.57 12.41
N VAL A 274 1.98 12.71 13.03
CA VAL A 274 3.03 13.10 13.97
C VAL A 274 4.29 12.32 13.63
N ILE A 275 5.40 13.02 13.49
CA ILE A 275 6.72 12.46 13.21
C ILE A 275 7.65 12.76 14.38
N VAL A 276 8.21 11.70 14.98
CA VAL A 276 9.24 11.78 16.01
C VAL A 276 10.55 11.29 15.41
N ALA A 277 11.62 12.06 15.52
CA ALA A 277 12.95 11.68 15.02
C ALA A 277 13.96 11.56 16.17
N ILE A 278 14.72 10.47 16.17
CA ILE A 278 15.86 10.24 17.07
C ILE A 278 17.09 10.02 16.21
N ASN A 279 18.03 10.94 16.25
CA ASN A 279 19.28 10.86 15.51
C ASN A 279 20.40 11.57 16.28
N LYS A 280 21.61 11.05 16.19
CA LYS A 280 22.81 11.69 16.79
C LYS A 280 23.35 12.87 15.99
N ASP A 281 22.96 12.98 14.72
CA ASP A 281 23.34 14.07 13.81
C ASP A 281 22.18 15.08 13.81
N GLY A 282 22.38 16.20 14.49
CA GLY A 282 21.38 17.28 14.59
C GLY A 282 21.07 17.95 13.25
N GLU A 283 21.97 17.84 12.26
CA GLU A 283 21.77 18.37 10.91
C GLU A 283 21.12 17.36 9.96
N ALA A 284 20.73 16.17 10.45
CA ALA A 284 20.09 15.17 9.60
C ALA A 284 18.77 15.69 9.02
N PRO A 285 18.53 15.54 7.70
CA PRO A 285 17.34 16.04 7.02
C PRO A 285 16.01 15.54 7.61
N ILE A 286 16.01 14.43 8.36
CA ILE A 286 14.80 13.92 9.04
C ILE A 286 14.20 14.93 10.00
N PHE A 287 15.02 15.78 10.64
CA PHE A 287 14.55 16.80 11.56
C PHE A 287 13.76 17.92 10.87
N SER A 288 13.97 18.12 9.56
CA SER A 288 13.21 19.14 8.80
C SER A 288 11.70 18.79 8.65
N VAL A 289 11.34 17.52 8.86
CA VAL A 289 9.94 17.04 8.75
C VAL A 289 9.41 16.50 10.09
N ALA A 290 10.24 16.47 11.13
CA ALA A 290 9.87 15.95 12.44
C ALA A 290 9.10 17.02 13.24
N ASP A 291 7.99 16.63 13.86
CA ASP A 291 7.28 17.46 14.84
C ASP A 291 8.03 17.48 16.17
N TYR A 292 8.69 16.37 16.51
CA TYR A 292 9.53 16.23 17.70
C TYR A 292 10.86 15.61 17.33
N GLY A 293 11.94 16.27 17.69
CA GLY A 293 13.31 15.82 17.43
C GLY A 293 14.09 15.60 18.73
N LEU A 294 14.78 14.47 18.81
CA LEU A 294 15.74 14.19 19.87
C LEU A 294 17.12 13.96 19.26
N GLU A 295 18.03 14.91 19.47
CA GLU A 295 19.44 14.76 19.13
C GLU A 295 20.12 13.95 20.23
N ALA A 296 20.29 12.65 20.02
CA ALA A 296 20.86 11.74 20.98
C ALA A 296 21.39 10.45 20.33
N ASP A 297 22.25 9.73 21.05
CA ASP A 297 22.57 8.35 20.69
C ASP A 297 21.34 7.45 20.91
N LEU A 298 20.92 6.80 19.84
CA LEU A 298 19.74 5.92 19.89
C LEU A 298 19.90 4.73 20.87
N PHE A 299 21.15 4.29 21.09
CA PHE A 299 21.41 3.18 22.02
C PHE A 299 21.27 3.58 23.50
N GLU A 300 21.34 4.87 23.79
CA GLU A 300 21.03 5.43 25.12
C GLU A 300 19.54 5.85 25.19
N ALA A 301 19.03 6.48 24.16
CA ALA A 301 17.68 7.04 24.13
C ALA A 301 16.57 5.97 24.12
N LEU A 302 16.71 4.89 23.31
CA LEU A 302 15.65 3.88 23.19
C LEU A 302 15.40 3.09 24.46
N PRO A 303 16.41 2.64 25.24
CA PRO A 303 16.17 2.02 26.54
C PRO A 303 15.41 2.93 27.51
N GLN A 304 15.80 4.21 27.61
CA GLN A 304 15.12 5.20 28.46
C GLN A 304 13.67 5.44 27.98
N PHE A 305 13.46 5.55 26.67
CA PHE A 305 12.11 5.68 26.11
C PHE A 305 11.23 4.46 26.45
N LEU A 306 11.78 3.26 26.36
CA LEU A 306 11.07 2.04 26.73
C LEU A 306 10.71 2.01 28.23
N GLU A 307 11.59 2.49 29.12
CA GLU A 307 11.31 2.62 30.55
C GLU A 307 10.16 3.58 30.82
N GLU A 308 10.14 4.74 30.15
CA GLU A 308 9.05 5.72 30.31
C GLU A 308 7.71 5.18 29.76
N LEU A 309 7.73 4.47 28.63
CA LEU A 309 6.52 3.79 28.12
C LEU A 309 5.99 2.74 29.11
N ASN A 310 6.85 2.02 29.81
CA ASN A 310 6.42 1.07 30.82
C ASN A 310 5.76 1.75 32.04
N LYS A 311 6.22 2.94 32.44
CA LYS A 311 5.62 3.72 33.53
C LYS A 311 4.22 4.23 33.15
N LEU A 312 4.03 4.74 31.92
CA LEU A 312 2.75 5.20 31.43
C LEU A 312 1.67 4.11 31.45
N ASN A 313 2.00 2.90 31.02
CA ASN A 313 1.08 1.76 31.05
C ASN A 313 0.71 1.30 32.48
N THR A 314 1.49 1.68 33.50
CA THR A 314 1.21 1.36 34.91
C THR A 314 0.21 2.37 35.53
N ILE A 315 0.15 3.58 35.00
CA ILE A 315 -0.74 4.65 35.48
C ILE A 315 -2.17 4.51 34.91
N GLN A 316 -2.33 3.82 33.78
CA GLN A 316 -3.64 3.62 33.13
C GLN A 316 -4.39 2.34 33.57
N LYS A 317 -3.83 1.54 34.47
CA LYS A 317 -4.47 0.42 35.16
C LYS A 317 -4.92 0.82 36.56
#